data_536e8edbd95c232bcf237f201f2961ff
#
_entry.id   536e8edbd95c232bcf237f201f2961ff
#
_cell.length_a   1.000
_cell.length_b   1.000
_cell.length_c   1.000
_cell.angle_alpha   90.00
_cell.angle_beta   90.00
_cell.angle_gamma   90.00
#
_symmetry.space_group_name_H-M   'P 1'
#
loop_
_entity.id
_entity.type
_entity.pdbx_description
1 polymer ?
#
loop_
_entity_poly.entity_id
_entity_poly.type
_entity_poly.pdbx_seq_one_letter_code
_entity_poly.pdbx_strand_id
1 'polypeptide(L)'
;MRHTLLPAQLLAALVGCASLSAAEATRPNVLFIAVDDLRPELGCYGNPVVQTPNIDRLAARGMVFQRAYCQQAICSPSRSSLMTGRRPDATRVWDLNTHFRVALPNAKTIGQYFKEHGYFSQGMGKIFHGGFDDAPTWSTPWVTPKAETYAQAANRPKGTVAGEDGKGKGAAFEAGDVADDYYTDGKTARLAVLTLAELKKKGQPFFLAVGLSKPHLPFVSPKKYWDLYDPAKIPNTASAFPVGTPHFVGDSDSGEFRSYANVPPKGAKGGLTPLPEAFATQARHGYYAAVSYTDANVGLLLDALEKEGLAANTVIVLWGDHGWKLGDHQEWGKHTNFEVDARVPLIFSVPGQKTAGQQTRSLVEFVDVYPTLADLCGLPAPQVDGVSLKPILENPAVTVKPVAISQYPKTAKLGDNQTAAPRVMGYSIRDERWRLTLWRSLADNAIVFTELYDEVNAPLEPENLATKPENQEVIARLSRFLPPPIPAADPNAAKIAKGKKNVVDVDAQKKDEDATAPKLTPPTDRAAMFERRDVNKDGKLTKEEFMAKQKDPEQAAKNFPRFDKDHNGELSKEEFVKMGQ
;
A
#
# COMPACT_ATOMS: atom_id res chain seq x y z
N MET A 1 -48.88 41.73 78.28
CA MET A 1 -48.46 41.88 76.89
C MET A 1 -47.01 41.52 76.84
N ARG A 2 -46.71 40.30 76.53
CA ARG A 2 -45.30 39.79 76.38
C ARG A 2 -45.16 39.13 75.02
N HIS A 3 -44.32 39.72 74.17
CA HIS A 3 -43.94 39.18 72.87
C HIS A 3 -42.88 38.13 73.08
N THR A 4 -43.13 36.94 72.64
CA THR A 4 -42.11 35.86 72.56
C THR A 4 -41.61 35.72 71.11
N LEU A 5 -40.31 35.96 70.93
CA LEU A 5 -39.57 35.72 69.67
C LEU A 5 -39.14 34.27 69.62
N LEU A 6 -39.53 33.57 68.54
CA LEU A 6 -38.92 32.27 68.18
C LEU A 6 -37.63 32.46 67.28
N PRO A 7 -36.59 31.66 67.44
CA PRO A 7 -35.46 31.74 66.61
C PRO A 7 -35.66 30.89 65.32
N ALA A 8 -35.31 31.47 64.17
CA ALA A 8 -35.26 30.80 62.91
C ALA A 8 -33.99 29.87 62.78
N GLN A 9 -34.24 28.60 62.63
CA GLN A 9 -33.17 27.65 62.32
C GLN A 9 -32.84 27.72 60.83
N LEU A 10 -31.61 28.08 60.48
CA LEU A 10 -31.02 28.03 59.12
C LEU A 10 -30.63 26.59 58.79
N LEU A 11 -31.36 25.97 57.87
CA LEU A 11 -31.04 24.65 57.30
C LEU A 11 -30.12 24.87 56.11
N ALA A 12 -28.78 24.65 56.29
CA ALA A 12 -27.83 24.67 55.21
C ALA A 12 -27.88 23.36 54.41
N ALA A 13 -28.49 23.42 53.22
CA ALA A 13 -28.48 22.32 52.28
C ALA A 13 -27.09 22.25 51.58
N LEU A 14 -26.27 21.26 51.94
CA LEU A 14 -25.09 20.90 51.19
C LEU A 14 -25.51 20.26 49.85
N VAL A 15 -25.46 21.05 48.78
CA VAL A 15 -25.54 20.52 47.41
C VAL A 15 -24.16 19.95 47.07
N GLY A 16 -24.01 18.63 47.22
CA GLY A 16 -22.84 17.91 46.74
C GLY A 16 -22.82 17.93 45.20
N CYS A 17 -21.99 18.77 44.62
CA CYS A 17 -21.60 18.65 43.21
C CYS A 17 -20.87 17.33 43.01
N ALA A 18 -21.59 16.27 42.66
CA ALA A 18 -20.98 15.10 42.03
C ALA A 18 -20.49 15.54 40.65
N SER A 19 -19.22 15.87 40.59
CA SER A 19 -18.51 15.98 39.30
C SER A 19 -18.59 14.61 38.62
N LEU A 20 -19.56 14.42 37.74
CA LEU A 20 -19.50 13.36 36.74
C LEU A 20 -18.25 13.66 35.89
N SER A 21 -17.14 13.05 36.25
CA SER A 21 -16.01 12.91 35.34
C SER A 21 -16.56 12.16 34.11
N ALA A 22 -16.89 12.92 33.07
CA ALA A 22 -17.09 12.31 31.75
C ALA A 22 -15.82 11.55 31.47
N ALA A 23 -15.88 10.22 31.48
CA ALA A 23 -14.77 9.40 31.05
C ALA A 23 -14.38 9.93 29.65
N GLU A 24 -13.19 10.50 29.55
CA GLU A 24 -12.66 10.98 28.29
C GLU A 24 -12.79 9.82 27.29
N ALA A 25 -13.66 9.95 26.29
CA ALA A 25 -13.93 8.89 25.35
C ALA A 25 -12.58 8.48 24.74
N THR A 26 -12.13 7.27 25.06
CA THR A 26 -10.82 6.78 24.60
C THR A 26 -10.84 6.79 23.07
N ARG A 27 -9.92 7.55 22.46
CA ARG A 27 -9.79 7.63 21.01
C ARG A 27 -9.60 6.22 20.44
N PRO A 28 -10.29 5.85 19.36
CA PRO A 28 -10.17 4.51 18.80
C PRO A 28 -8.79 4.30 18.22
N ASN A 29 -8.28 3.08 18.29
CA ASN A 29 -7.11 2.65 17.57
C ASN A 29 -7.42 2.54 16.07
N VAL A 30 -6.38 2.47 15.24
CA VAL A 30 -6.49 2.23 13.81
C VAL A 30 -5.66 1.01 13.43
N LEU A 31 -6.29 0.01 12.79
CA LEU A 31 -5.62 -1.04 12.04
C LEU A 31 -5.79 -0.76 10.54
N PHE A 32 -4.68 -0.46 9.88
CA PHE A 32 -4.61 -0.04 8.48
C PHE A 32 -3.98 -1.16 7.65
N ILE A 33 -4.80 -1.89 6.87
CA ILE A 33 -4.37 -3.07 6.12
C ILE A 33 -4.28 -2.72 4.63
N ALA A 34 -3.05 -2.72 4.10
CA ALA A 34 -2.76 -2.51 2.69
C ALA A 34 -2.50 -3.85 1.99
N VAL A 35 -3.10 -4.07 0.84
CA VAL A 35 -2.92 -5.28 0.02
C VAL A 35 -2.50 -4.88 -1.40
N ASP A 36 -1.46 -5.52 -1.93
CA ASP A 36 -0.86 -5.16 -3.22
C ASP A 36 -1.50 -5.95 -4.38
N ASP A 37 -1.83 -5.28 -5.48
CA ASP A 37 -2.46 -5.86 -6.68
C ASP A 37 -3.83 -6.55 -6.41
N LEU A 38 -4.57 -6.14 -5.39
CA LEU A 38 -5.84 -6.76 -5.04
C LEU A 38 -6.99 -6.14 -5.85
N ARG A 39 -7.52 -6.89 -6.80
CA ARG A 39 -8.75 -6.49 -7.52
C ARG A 39 -10.01 -6.86 -6.71
N PRO A 40 -11.19 -6.25 -6.98
CA PRO A 40 -12.42 -6.50 -6.22
C PRO A 40 -13.07 -7.85 -6.59
N GLU A 41 -12.27 -8.91 -6.72
CA GLU A 41 -12.72 -10.31 -6.86
C GLU A 41 -12.61 -11.03 -5.51
N LEU A 42 -13.52 -10.67 -4.60
CA LEU A 42 -13.64 -11.21 -3.24
C LEU A 42 -15.07 -11.67 -3.01
N GLY A 43 -15.31 -12.54 -2.03
CA GLY A 43 -16.67 -12.99 -1.68
C GLY A 43 -17.61 -11.82 -1.40
N CYS A 44 -17.20 -10.86 -0.58
CA CYS A 44 -17.98 -9.65 -0.26
C CYS A 44 -18.19 -8.69 -1.45
N TYR A 45 -17.48 -8.88 -2.57
CA TYR A 45 -17.72 -8.18 -3.85
C TYR A 45 -18.54 -9.02 -4.83
N GLY A 46 -19.01 -10.21 -4.42
CA GLY A 46 -19.89 -11.07 -5.21
C GLY A 46 -19.16 -12.10 -6.07
N ASN A 47 -17.85 -12.31 -5.94
CA ASN A 47 -17.18 -13.41 -6.62
C ASN A 47 -17.58 -14.75 -5.97
N PRO A 48 -18.18 -15.71 -6.75
CA PRO A 48 -18.70 -16.95 -6.18
C PRO A 48 -17.64 -18.04 -6.00
N VAL A 49 -16.42 -17.84 -6.51
CA VAL A 49 -15.38 -18.87 -6.59
C VAL A 49 -14.24 -18.60 -5.60
N VAL A 50 -13.79 -17.33 -5.51
CA VAL A 50 -12.69 -16.98 -4.63
C VAL A 50 -13.09 -17.17 -3.16
N GLN A 51 -12.16 -17.74 -2.37
CA GLN A 51 -12.43 -18.04 -0.96
C GLN A 51 -11.73 -16.99 -0.07
N THR A 52 -12.55 -16.10 0.50
CA THR A 52 -12.09 -14.98 1.34
C THR A 52 -12.89 -14.84 2.63
N PRO A 53 -13.03 -15.92 3.44
CA PRO A 53 -13.93 -15.93 4.60
C PRO A 53 -13.56 -14.89 5.67
N ASN A 54 -12.29 -14.51 5.81
CA ASN A 54 -11.85 -13.53 6.79
C ASN A 54 -12.09 -12.09 6.35
N ILE A 55 -11.86 -11.78 5.07
CA ILE A 55 -12.21 -10.48 4.48
C ILE A 55 -13.74 -10.31 4.47
N ASP A 56 -14.48 -11.39 4.18
CA ASP A 56 -15.94 -11.40 4.24
C ASP A 56 -16.46 -11.20 5.67
N ARG A 57 -15.77 -11.78 6.69
CA ARG A 57 -16.02 -11.50 8.12
C ARG A 57 -15.79 -10.02 8.47
N LEU A 58 -14.72 -9.40 7.93
CA LEU A 58 -14.49 -7.96 8.09
C LEU A 58 -15.61 -7.14 7.43
N ALA A 59 -16.02 -7.51 6.22
CA ALA A 59 -17.12 -6.88 5.50
C ALA A 59 -18.46 -6.99 6.25
N ALA A 60 -18.74 -8.14 6.87
CA ALA A 60 -19.96 -8.36 7.65
C ALA A 60 -20.07 -7.46 8.89
N ARG A 61 -18.95 -7.00 9.44
CA ARG A 61 -18.92 -6.07 10.57
C ARG A 61 -18.57 -4.63 10.19
N GLY A 62 -18.43 -4.35 8.91
CA GLY A 62 -18.04 -3.06 8.35
C GLY A 62 -18.94 -2.63 7.21
N MET A 63 -18.44 -1.75 6.36
CA MET A 63 -19.07 -1.31 5.12
C MET A 63 -18.14 -1.56 3.94
N VAL A 64 -18.70 -2.17 2.88
CA VAL A 64 -18.01 -2.40 1.61
C VAL A 64 -18.30 -1.25 0.64
N PHE A 65 -17.25 -0.62 0.13
CA PHE A 65 -17.33 0.40 -0.91
C PHE A 65 -17.20 -0.26 -2.28
N GLN A 66 -18.31 -0.40 -2.99
CA GLN A 66 -18.36 -1.08 -4.29
C GLN A 66 -17.68 -0.30 -5.41
N ARG A 67 -17.48 1.01 -5.23
CA ARG A 67 -16.91 1.93 -6.23
C ARG A 67 -15.83 2.82 -5.61
N ALA A 68 -14.77 2.20 -5.12
CA ALA A 68 -13.56 2.89 -4.67
C ALA A 68 -12.51 2.87 -5.77
N TYR A 69 -11.79 3.99 -5.94
CA TYR A 69 -10.83 4.17 -7.02
C TYR A 69 -9.48 4.67 -6.50
N CYS A 70 -8.39 4.05 -7.01
CA CYS A 70 -7.05 4.56 -6.80
C CYS A 70 -6.78 5.76 -7.72
N GLN A 71 -5.86 6.64 -7.34
CA GLN A 71 -5.53 7.81 -8.13
C GLN A 71 -4.68 7.49 -9.37
N GLN A 72 -3.92 6.40 -9.31
CA GLN A 72 -3.13 5.90 -10.45
C GLN A 72 -2.87 4.40 -10.25
N ALA A 73 -3.15 3.59 -11.26
CA ALA A 73 -3.06 2.13 -11.16
C ALA A 73 -1.60 1.63 -11.25
N ILE A 74 -0.78 2.00 -10.25
CA ILE A 74 0.59 1.55 -10.02
C ILE A 74 0.99 1.85 -8.56
N CYS A 75 1.77 0.97 -7.94
CA CYS A 75 2.00 0.95 -6.49
C CYS A 75 2.45 2.30 -5.90
N SER A 76 3.58 2.89 -6.34
CA SER A 76 4.14 4.09 -5.70
C SER A 76 3.20 5.32 -5.78
N PRO A 77 2.64 5.70 -6.95
CA PRO A 77 1.69 6.81 -7.05
C PRO A 77 0.42 6.61 -6.22
N SER A 78 -0.20 5.41 -6.30
CA SER A 78 -1.40 5.10 -5.53
C SER A 78 -1.17 5.21 -4.03
N ARG A 79 -0.13 4.53 -3.53
CA ARG A 79 0.25 4.53 -2.11
C ARG A 79 0.66 5.92 -1.62
N SER A 80 1.45 6.66 -2.41
CA SER A 80 1.83 8.04 -2.09
C SER A 80 0.61 8.94 -1.99
N SER A 81 -0.36 8.80 -2.92
CA SER A 81 -1.60 9.58 -2.89
C SER A 81 -2.43 9.28 -1.65
N LEU A 82 -2.66 8.01 -1.29
CA LEU A 82 -3.40 7.64 -0.10
C LEU A 82 -2.69 8.12 1.17
N MET A 83 -1.39 7.85 1.29
CA MET A 83 -0.62 8.16 2.49
C MET A 83 -0.46 9.66 2.75
N THR A 84 -0.47 10.49 1.70
CA THR A 84 -0.39 11.95 1.82
C THR A 84 -1.75 12.66 1.73
N GLY A 85 -2.81 11.95 1.28
CA GLY A 85 -4.10 12.55 0.95
C GLY A 85 -4.04 13.50 -0.25
N ARG A 86 -2.99 13.43 -1.09
CA ARG A 86 -2.72 14.34 -2.21
C ARG A 86 -2.71 13.57 -3.54
N ARG A 87 -3.27 14.18 -4.58
CA ARG A 87 -3.31 13.58 -5.92
C ARG A 87 -1.91 13.48 -6.56
N PRO A 88 -1.70 12.59 -7.54
CA PRO A 88 -0.38 12.42 -8.18
C PRO A 88 0.16 13.71 -8.81
N ASP A 89 -0.68 14.59 -9.27
CA ASP A 89 -0.25 15.89 -9.81
C ASP A 89 0.34 16.84 -8.76
N ALA A 90 -0.10 16.71 -7.50
CA ALA A 90 0.48 17.42 -6.38
C ALA A 90 1.75 16.72 -5.86
N THR A 91 1.72 15.39 -5.71
CA THR A 91 2.88 14.63 -5.22
C THR A 91 4.00 14.53 -6.24
N ARG A 92 3.71 14.73 -7.53
CA ARG A 92 4.61 14.51 -8.69
C ARG A 92 5.13 13.07 -8.78
N VAL A 93 4.47 12.13 -8.13
CA VAL A 93 4.79 10.71 -8.20
C VAL A 93 3.91 10.09 -9.27
N TRP A 94 4.51 9.76 -10.42
CA TRP A 94 3.85 9.12 -11.57
C TRP A 94 4.52 7.83 -11.99
N ASP A 95 5.59 7.44 -11.27
CA ASP A 95 6.44 6.27 -11.53
C ASP A 95 6.82 5.55 -10.22
N LEU A 96 7.66 4.52 -10.32
CA LEU A 96 8.14 3.73 -9.18
C LEU A 96 9.46 4.25 -8.59
N ASN A 97 10.01 5.37 -9.10
CA ASN A 97 11.36 5.85 -8.76
C ASN A 97 11.36 7.24 -8.09
N THR A 98 10.21 7.90 -8.03
CA THR A 98 10.07 9.24 -7.46
C THR A 98 9.46 9.18 -6.07
N HIS A 99 10.12 9.83 -5.10
CA HIS A 99 9.57 9.96 -3.74
C HIS A 99 8.73 11.24 -3.65
N PHE A 100 7.57 11.18 -2.98
CA PHE A 100 6.65 12.32 -2.85
C PHE A 100 7.28 13.55 -2.16
N ARG A 101 8.25 13.35 -1.27
CA ARG A 101 8.94 14.45 -0.58
C ARG A 101 9.81 15.31 -1.50
N VAL A 102 10.09 14.86 -2.73
CA VAL A 102 10.77 15.70 -3.74
C VAL A 102 9.91 16.91 -4.09
N ALA A 103 8.60 16.71 -4.30
CA ALA A 103 7.67 17.79 -4.61
C ALA A 103 7.02 18.39 -3.36
N LEU A 104 6.81 17.59 -2.32
CA LEU A 104 6.12 17.94 -1.09
C LEU A 104 7.01 17.63 0.14
N PRO A 105 8.12 18.35 0.37
CA PRO A 105 9.07 18.04 1.44
C PRO A 105 8.43 18.07 2.83
N ASN A 106 7.44 18.94 3.03
CA ASN A 106 6.73 19.14 4.30
C ASN A 106 5.38 18.40 4.37
N ALA A 107 5.10 17.46 3.44
CA ALA A 107 3.85 16.70 3.48
C ALA A 107 3.77 15.88 4.77
N LYS A 108 2.64 15.95 5.44
CA LYS A 108 2.33 15.07 6.57
C LYS A 108 1.60 13.84 6.06
N THR A 109 2.25 12.69 6.18
CA THR A 109 1.60 11.41 5.89
C THR A 109 0.57 11.09 6.98
N ILE A 110 -0.39 10.21 6.66
CA ILE A 110 -1.41 9.82 7.64
C ILE A 110 -0.79 9.28 8.94
N GLY A 111 0.21 8.41 8.89
CA GLY A 111 0.88 7.89 10.08
C GLY A 111 1.62 8.98 10.87
N GLN A 112 2.28 9.93 10.18
CA GLN A 112 2.90 11.08 10.80
C GLN A 112 1.86 11.98 11.50
N TYR A 113 0.74 12.23 10.83
CA TYR A 113 -0.35 13.04 11.38
C TYR A 113 -0.92 12.41 12.65
N PHE A 114 -1.20 11.11 12.64
CA PHE A 114 -1.66 10.39 13.82
C PHE A 114 -0.64 10.47 14.97
N LYS A 115 0.66 10.30 14.66
CA LYS A 115 1.75 10.44 15.63
C LYS A 115 1.78 11.83 16.28
N GLU A 116 1.65 12.89 15.50
CA GLU A 116 1.60 14.27 15.99
C GLU A 116 0.36 14.55 16.86
N HIS A 117 -0.69 13.73 16.75
CA HIS A 117 -1.90 13.81 17.55
C HIS A 117 -1.97 12.78 18.68
N GLY A 118 -0.82 12.25 19.12
CA GLY A 118 -0.73 11.42 20.32
C GLY A 118 -0.93 9.92 20.09
N TYR A 119 -0.94 9.44 18.85
CA TYR A 119 -0.97 8.02 18.54
C TYR A 119 0.45 7.44 18.46
N PHE A 120 0.58 6.16 18.83
CA PHE A 120 1.78 5.41 18.51
C PHE A 120 1.65 4.86 17.08
N SER A 121 2.40 5.42 16.13
CA SER A 121 2.35 5.04 14.72
C SER A 121 3.43 4.00 14.41
N GLN A 122 3.03 2.85 13.88
CA GLN A 122 3.95 1.77 13.50
C GLN A 122 3.55 1.15 12.17
N GLY A 123 4.54 0.90 11.30
CA GLY A 123 4.36 0.29 9.98
C GLY A 123 5.20 -0.97 9.81
N MET A 124 4.66 -1.93 9.05
CA MET A 124 5.37 -3.13 8.64
C MET A 124 4.88 -3.66 7.30
N GLY A 125 5.74 -4.39 6.60
CA GLY A 125 5.43 -4.91 5.28
C GLY A 125 5.31 -3.82 4.21
N LYS A 126 4.53 -4.03 3.14
CA LYS A 126 4.43 -3.13 2.00
C LYS A 126 3.39 -2.02 2.21
N ILE A 127 3.74 -0.93 2.88
CA ILE A 127 2.89 0.26 3.03
C ILE A 127 3.20 1.29 1.94
N PHE A 128 4.44 1.72 1.82
CA PHE A 128 4.96 2.45 0.65
C PHE A 128 5.50 1.48 -0.40
N HIS A 129 5.91 1.98 -1.55
CA HIS A 129 6.65 1.18 -2.52
C HIS A 129 8.07 0.91 -1.99
N GLY A 130 8.63 -0.27 -2.30
CA GLY A 130 9.93 -0.70 -1.77
C GLY A 130 11.05 0.32 -1.98
N GLY A 131 11.76 0.65 -0.90
CA GLY A 131 12.82 1.67 -0.88
C GLY A 131 12.34 3.11 -0.68
N PHE A 132 11.04 3.33 -0.48
CA PHE A 132 10.45 4.65 -0.23
C PHE A 132 9.73 4.74 1.11
N ASP A 133 10.11 3.91 2.06
CA ASP A 133 9.56 3.97 3.42
C ASP A 133 9.95 5.28 4.09
N ASP A 134 8.93 6.04 4.48
CA ASP A 134 9.05 7.39 5.00
C ASP A 134 9.22 7.37 6.52
N ALA A 135 10.45 7.50 7.02
CA ALA A 135 10.76 7.43 8.45
C ALA A 135 9.95 8.40 9.33
N PRO A 136 9.66 9.67 8.92
CA PRO A 136 8.82 10.57 9.70
C PRO A 136 7.40 10.04 9.98
N THR A 137 6.89 9.13 9.14
CA THR A 137 5.57 8.51 9.30
C THR A 137 5.44 7.70 10.58
N TRP A 138 6.53 7.13 11.10
CA TRP A 138 6.52 6.10 12.11
C TRP A 138 7.09 6.56 13.46
N SER A 139 6.62 5.97 14.55
CA SER A 139 7.18 6.15 15.91
C SER A 139 8.37 5.23 16.17
N THR A 140 8.49 4.13 15.42
CA THR A 140 9.61 3.19 15.42
C THR A 140 10.01 2.90 13.98
N PRO A 141 11.26 2.48 13.71
CA PRO A 141 11.67 2.11 12.37
C PRO A 141 10.70 1.11 11.73
N TRP A 142 10.33 1.35 10.47
CA TRP A 142 9.55 0.42 9.67
C TRP A 142 10.29 -0.91 9.48
N VAL A 143 9.56 -2.01 9.40
CA VAL A 143 10.12 -3.36 9.32
C VAL A 143 9.41 -4.19 8.26
N THR A 144 10.19 -4.90 7.44
CA THR A 144 9.73 -6.04 6.64
C THR A 144 10.53 -7.28 7.02
N PRO A 145 9.90 -8.36 7.49
CA PRO A 145 10.60 -9.60 7.78
C PRO A 145 11.26 -10.19 6.53
N LYS A 146 12.48 -10.64 6.65
CA LYS A 146 13.17 -11.34 5.56
C LYS A 146 12.62 -12.75 5.40
N ALA A 147 12.31 -13.12 4.16
CA ALA A 147 11.82 -14.44 3.80
C ALA A 147 12.29 -14.82 2.39
N GLU A 148 12.15 -16.10 2.06
CA GLU A 148 12.37 -16.58 0.70
C GLU A 148 11.17 -16.21 -0.19
N THR A 149 11.45 -15.86 -1.45
CA THR A 149 10.39 -15.61 -2.44
C THR A 149 9.80 -16.90 -2.99
N TYR A 150 10.63 -17.95 -3.10
CA TYR A 150 10.26 -19.25 -3.66
C TYR A 150 10.67 -20.38 -2.72
N ALA A 151 9.79 -21.34 -2.50
CA ALA A 151 10.09 -22.57 -1.78
C ALA A 151 10.93 -23.53 -2.65
N GLN A 152 10.58 -23.63 -3.95
CA GLN A 152 11.22 -24.55 -4.87
C GLN A 152 12.45 -23.88 -5.54
N ALA A 153 13.62 -24.50 -5.44
CA ALA A 153 14.85 -23.98 -6.03
C ALA A 153 14.76 -23.81 -7.56
N ALA A 154 13.98 -24.66 -8.25
CA ALA A 154 13.76 -24.58 -9.68
C ALA A 154 13.08 -23.29 -10.15
N ASN A 155 12.27 -22.67 -9.28
CA ASN A 155 11.52 -21.45 -9.55
C ASN A 155 12.27 -20.17 -9.22
N ARG A 156 13.43 -20.28 -8.56
CA ARG A 156 14.28 -19.13 -8.21
C ARG A 156 14.90 -18.50 -9.46
N PRO A 157 15.20 -17.19 -9.43
CA PRO A 157 15.89 -16.53 -10.53
C PRO A 157 17.17 -17.27 -10.95
N LYS A 158 17.33 -17.48 -12.26
CA LYS A 158 18.57 -18.05 -12.85
C LYS A 158 19.28 -16.95 -13.63
N GLY A 159 20.47 -16.55 -13.18
CA GLY A 159 21.30 -15.56 -13.87
C GLY A 159 20.90 -14.10 -13.62
N THR A 160 21.46 -13.20 -14.43
CA THR A 160 21.40 -11.74 -14.28
C THR A 160 20.33 -11.09 -15.15
N VAL A 161 19.20 -11.73 -15.42
CA VAL A 161 18.09 -11.06 -16.13
C VAL A 161 17.52 -10.02 -15.17
N ALA A 162 17.74 -8.74 -15.48
CA ALA A 162 17.27 -7.65 -14.63
C ALA A 162 15.75 -7.54 -14.69
N GLY A 163 15.09 -7.75 -13.54
CA GLY A 163 13.73 -7.28 -13.31
C GLY A 163 13.70 -5.77 -13.04
N GLU A 164 12.55 -5.19 -12.75
CA GLU A 164 12.42 -3.76 -12.42
C GLU A 164 13.35 -3.32 -11.27
N ASP A 165 13.74 -4.24 -10.39
CA ASP A 165 14.68 -4.05 -9.26
C ASP A 165 16.12 -4.39 -9.61
N GLY A 166 16.45 -4.64 -10.88
CA GLY A 166 17.80 -5.05 -11.31
C GLY A 166 18.18 -6.49 -10.94
N LYS A 167 17.21 -7.32 -10.47
CA LYS A 167 17.38 -8.75 -10.16
C LYS A 167 16.62 -9.57 -11.19
N GLY A 168 17.16 -10.74 -11.58
CA GLY A 168 16.45 -11.69 -12.44
C GLY A 168 15.14 -12.14 -11.79
N LYS A 169 14.07 -12.29 -12.58
CA LYS A 169 12.79 -12.80 -12.09
C LYS A 169 12.72 -14.32 -12.26
N GLY A 170 12.22 -15.02 -11.26
CA GLY A 170 11.97 -16.45 -11.29
C GLY A 170 10.65 -16.80 -11.98
N ALA A 171 9.99 -17.86 -11.55
CA ALA A 171 8.67 -18.25 -12.06
C ALA A 171 7.59 -17.26 -11.63
N ALA A 172 6.59 -17.02 -12.50
CA ALA A 172 5.46 -16.11 -12.23
C ALA A 172 4.52 -16.63 -11.13
N PHE A 173 4.51 -17.93 -10.88
CA PHE A 173 3.66 -18.55 -9.86
C PHE A 173 4.29 -19.81 -9.27
N GLU A 174 3.91 -20.16 -8.04
CA GLU A 174 4.37 -21.36 -7.34
C GLU A 174 3.38 -21.78 -6.25
N ALA A 175 3.05 -23.08 -6.22
CA ALA A 175 2.44 -23.74 -5.06
C ALA A 175 3.55 -24.33 -4.18
N GLY A 176 3.91 -23.66 -3.10
CA GLY A 176 4.96 -24.13 -2.18
C GLY A 176 4.40 -25.07 -1.12
N ASP A 177 4.99 -26.26 -0.96
CA ASP A 177 4.63 -27.16 0.16
C ASP A 177 5.34 -26.68 1.45
N VAL A 178 4.80 -25.62 2.02
CA VAL A 178 5.40 -24.89 3.15
C VAL A 178 4.32 -24.36 4.10
N ALA A 179 4.72 -24.00 5.32
CA ALA A 179 3.86 -23.36 6.31
C ALA A 179 3.50 -21.91 5.92
N ASP A 180 2.45 -21.35 6.53
CA ASP A 180 1.97 -19.99 6.23
C ASP A 180 3.01 -18.91 6.49
N ASP A 181 3.90 -19.11 7.46
CA ASP A 181 4.96 -18.16 7.80
C ASP A 181 6.28 -18.37 7.05
N TYR A 182 6.27 -19.19 6.00
CA TYR A 182 7.45 -19.33 5.14
C TYR A 182 7.73 -18.06 4.34
N TYR A 183 6.70 -17.48 3.73
CA TYR A 183 6.79 -16.28 2.92
C TYR A 183 6.69 -15.00 3.76
N THR A 184 7.08 -13.87 3.16
CA THR A 184 7.12 -12.55 3.81
C THR A 184 5.79 -12.15 4.45
N ASP A 185 4.66 -12.37 3.76
CA ASP A 185 3.35 -11.92 4.24
C ASP A 185 2.90 -12.66 5.51
N GLY A 186 3.11 -13.98 5.57
CA GLY A 186 2.81 -14.72 6.78
C GLY A 186 3.69 -14.32 7.96
N LYS A 187 4.98 -14.05 7.71
CA LYS A 187 5.86 -13.49 8.76
C LYS A 187 5.43 -12.09 9.19
N THR A 188 5.00 -11.25 8.24
CA THR A 188 4.50 -9.89 8.52
C THR A 188 3.23 -9.95 9.36
N ALA A 189 2.27 -10.82 9.03
CA ALA A 189 1.05 -11.00 9.81
C ALA A 189 1.35 -11.49 11.24
N ARG A 190 2.26 -12.47 11.42
CA ARG A 190 2.68 -12.92 12.76
C ARG A 190 3.38 -11.82 13.55
N LEU A 191 4.23 -11.01 12.91
CA LEU A 191 4.84 -9.85 13.55
C LEU A 191 3.78 -8.85 13.99
N ALA A 192 2.77 -8.60 13.17
CA ALA A 192 1.67 -7.71 13.52
C ALA A 192 0.85 -8.23 14.71
N VAL A 193 0.61 -9.53 14.80
CA VAL A 193 -0.04 -10.17 15.97
C VAL A 193 0.74 -9.90 17.26
N LEU A 194 2.05 -10.09 17.23
CA LEU A 194 2.91 -9.80 18.40
C LEU A 194 2.92 -8.30 18.73
N THR A 195 2.94 -7.46 17.69
CA THR A 195 2.90 -6.01 17.85
C THR A 195 1.60 -5.53 18.49
N LEU A 196 0.44 -6.10 18.14
CA LEU A 196 -0.86 -5.76 18.76
C LEU A 196 -0.84 -6.01 20.27
N ALA A 197 -0.27 -7.13 20.72
CA ALA A 197 -0.11 -7.44 22.14
C ALA A 197 0.79 -6.41 22.86
N GLU A 198 1.86 -5.97 22.23
CA GLU A 198 2.75 -4.94 22.78
C GLU A 198 2.10 -3.54 22.80
N LEU A 199 1.34 -3.18 21.76
CA LEU A 199 0.61 -1.93 21.69
C LEU A 199 -0.48 -1.85 22.77
N LYS A 200 -1.18 -2.97 23.04
CA LYS A 200 -2.12 -3.06 24.17
C LYS A 200 -1.46 -2.75 25.50
N LYS A 201 -0.27 -3.30 25.77
CA LYS A 201 0.47 -3.04 27.02
C LYS A 201 0.88 -1.57 27.19
N LYS A 202 1.12 -0.85 26.07
CA LYS A 202 1.45 0.58 26.11
C LYS A 202 0.29 1.45 26.58
N GLY A 203 -0.96 1.02 26.40
CA GLY A 203 -2.15 1.77 26.80
C GLY A 203 -2.39 3.08 26.05
N GLN A 204 -1.60 3.39 25.03
CA GLN A 204 -1.71 4.56 24.16
C GLN A 204 -2.48 4.19 22.89
N PRO A 205 -3.35 5.07 22.35
CA PRO A 205 -3.97 4.80 21.06
C PRO A 205 -2.91 4.62 19.97
N PHE A 206 -3.15 3.70 19.05
CA PHE A 206 -2.17 3.36 18.01
C PHE A 206 -2.74 3.48 16.59
N PHE A 207 -1.84 3.76 15.65
CA PHE A 207 -2.02 3.61 14.22
C PHE A 207 -1.07 2.50 13.75
N LEU A 208 -1.60 1.29 13.54
CA LEU A 208 -0.83 0.14 13.07
C LEU A 208 -1.11 -0.10 11.59
N ALA A 209 -0.10 0.08 10.75
CA ALA A 209 -0.17 -0.19 9.32
C ALA A 209 0.52 -1.52 8.98
N VAL A 210 -0.24 -2.44 8.38
CA VAL A 210 0.23 -3.77 7.96
C VAL A 210 0.06 -3.92 6.46
N GLY A 211 1.16 -4.03 5.73
CA GLY A 211 1.17 -4.17 4.28
C GLY A 211 1.47 -5.60 3.85
N LEU A 212 0.54 -6.20 3.10
CA LEU A 212 0.69 -7.52 2.51
C LEU A 212 1.02 -7.37 1.02
N SER A 213 1.99 -8.15 0.54
CA SER A 213 2.47 -8.08 -0.84
C SER A 213 1.64 -8.96 -1.78
N LYS A 214 1.04 -10.04 -1.29
CA LYS A 214 0.18 -10.88 -2.13
C LYS A 214 -1.21 -10.25 -2.25
N PRO A 215 -1.85 -10.36 -3.43
CA PRO A 215 -1.52 -11.22 -4.58
C PRO A 215 -0.54 -10.65 -5.63
N HIS A 216 0.24 -9.61 -5.35
CA HIS A 216 1.28 -9.15 -6.30
C HIS A 216 2.21 -10.28 -6.74
N LEU A 217 2.66 -10.22 -8.00
CA LEU A 217 3.63 -11.14 -8.59
C LEU A 217 4.91 -11.31 -7.75
N PRO A 218 5.52 -12.50 -7.77
CA PRO A 218 5.00 -13.74 -8.34
C PRO A 218 3.83 -14.25 -7.50
N PHE A 219 2.85 -14.93 -8.13
CA PHE A 219 1.70 -15.53 -7.43
C PHE A 219 2.15 -16.77 -6.66
N VAL A 220 2.84 -16.56 -5.56
CA VAL A 220 3.34 -17.63 -4.69
C VAL A 220 2.54 -17.68 -3.40
N SER A 221 2.14 -18.87 -3.02
CA SER A 221 1.47 -19.13 -1.75
C SER A 221 1.68 -20.58 -1.30
N PRO A 222 1.45 -20.91 -0.02
CA PRO A 222 1.44 -22.30 0.43
C PRO A 222 0.44 -23.14 -0.36
N LYS A 223 0.84 -24.37 -0.71
CA LYS A 223 0.08 -25.30 -1.57
C LYS A 223 -1.38 -25.49 -1.12
N LYS A 224 -1.65 -25.48 0.19
CA LYS A 224 -3.00 -25.65 0.72
C LYS A 224 -4.01 -24.60 0.20
N TYR A 225 -3.57 -23.39 -0.19
CA TYR A 225 -4.43 -22.37 -0.80
C TYR A 225 -4.70 -22.64 -2.27
N TRP A 226 -3.78 -23.29 -2.98
CA TRP A 226 -4.01 -23.79 -4.33
C TRP A 226 -5.01 -24.94 -4.33
N ASP A 227 -4.92 -25.84 -3.36
CA ASP A 227 -5.80 -26.99 -3.21
C ASP A 227 -7.27 -26.61 -2.92
N LEU A 228 -7.55 -25.34 -2.58
CA LEU A 228 -8.91 -24.82 -2.44
C LEU A 228 -9.68 -24.74 -3.76
N TYR A 229 -8.99 -24.74 -4.89
CA TYR A 229 -9.57 -24.45 -6.20
C TYR A 229 -9.42 -25.61 -7.17
N ASP A 230 -10.53 -25.91 -7.84
CA ASP A 230 -10.52 -26.68 -9.08
C ASP A 230 -10.24 -25.72 -10.24
N PRO A 231 -9.09 -25.84 -10.95
CA PRO A 231 -8.73 -24.93 -12.03
C PRO A 231 -9.79 -24.81 -13.13
N ALA A 232 -10.57 -25.90 -13.36
CA ALA A 232 -11.64 -25.92 -14.35
C ALA A 232 -12.85 -25.04 -13.99
N LYS A 233 -12.97 -24.64 -12.72
CA LYS A 233 -14.05 -23.78 -12.21
C LYS A 233 -13.64 -22.32 -12.05
N ILE A 234 -12.38 -21.99 -12.24
CA ILE A 234 -11.92 -20.60 -12.17
C ILE A 234 -12.42 -19.86 -13.41
N PRO A 235 -13.14 -18.73 -13.25
CA PRO A 235 -13.68 -17.99 -14.37
C PRO A 235 -12.59 -17.53 -15.35
N ASN A 236 -12.87 -17.65 -16.64
CA ASN A 236 -12.07 -17.00 -17.65
C ASN A 236 -12.46 -15.51 -17.73
N THR A 237 -11.58 -14.63 -17.32
CA THR A 237 -11.78 -13.17 -17.35
C THR A 237 -11.36 -12.52 -18.67
N ALA A 238 -10.87 -13.30 -19.63
CA ALA A 238 -10.38 -12.78 -20.90
C ALA A 238 -11.48 -12.03 -21.66
N SER A 239 -11.18 -10.78 -22.03
CA SER A 239 -12.01 -9.95 -22.89
C SER A 239 -11.17 -9.35 -24.01
N ALA A 240 -11.82 -8.92 -25.11
CA ALA A 240 -11.14 -8.25 -26.19
C ALA A 240 -10.66 -6.85 -25.78
N PHE A 241 -9.58 -6.38 -26.40
CA PHE A 241 -9.18 -4.99 -26.28
C PHE A 241 -10.25 -4.08 -26.89
N PRO A 242 -10.56 -2.91 -26.29
CA PRO A 242 -11.68 -2.09 -26.72
C PRO A 242 -11.57 -1.62 -28.18
N VAL A 243 -12.64 -1.84 -28.96
CA VAL A 243 -12.72 -1.34 -30.33
C VAL A 243 -12.67 0.20 -30.34
N GLY A 244 -11.90 0.79 -31.27
CA GLY A 244 -11.76 2.24 -31.37
C GLY A 244 -10.80 2.86 -30.35
N THR A 245 -10.08 2.03 -29.57
CA THR A 245 -9.07 2.47 -28.60
C THR A 245 -7.67 2.12 -29.11
N PRO A 246 -6.73 3.09 -29.18
CA PRO A 246 -5.37 2.81 -29.64
C PRO A 246 -4.55 2.06 -28.57
N HIS A 247 -3.62 1.21 -29.01
CA HIS A 247 -2.84 0.33 -28.12
C HIS A 247 -1.99 1.08 -27.09
N PHE A 248 -1.65 2.36 -27.27
CA PHE A 248 -0.89 3.09 -26.26
C PHE A 248 -1.63 3.24 -24.93
N VAL A 249 -2.96 3.12 -24.94
CA VAL A 249 -3.81 3.16 -23.74
C VAL A 249 -3.57 1.94 -22.85
N GLY A 250 -3.28 0.79 -23.47
CA GLY A 250 -3.08 -0.49 -22.78
C GLY A 250 -1.76 -0.58 -21.98
N ASP A 251 -1.52 -1.73 -21.37
CA ASP A 251 -0.38 -2.02 -20.49
C ASP A 251 0.85 -2.52 -21.27
N SER A 252 1.21 -1.93 -22.40
CA SER A 252 2.43 -2.28 -23.13
C SER A 252 2.65 -3.80 -23.29
N ASP A 253 1.58 -4.55 -23.55
CA ASP A 253 1.55 -6.00 -23.69
C ASP A 253 2.03 -6.76 -22.42
N SER A 254 1.54 -6.31 -21.24
CA SER A 254 1.77 -7.01 -19.98
C SER A 254 3.25 -7.14 -19.59
N GLY A 255 4.02 -6.05 -19.77
CA GLY A 255 5.48 -6.07 -19.63
C GLY A 255 5.99 -6.57 -18.29
N GLU A 256 5.29 -6.26 -17.18
CA GLU A 256 5.65 -6.75 -15.85
C GLU A 256 5.50 -8.27 -15.74
N PHE A 257 4.35 -8.82 -16.14
CA PHE A 257 4.09 -10.25 -16.09
C PHE A 257 5.04 -11.05 -17.00
N ARG A 258 5.25 -10.55 -18.23
CA ARG A 258 6.13 -11.21 -19.20
C ARG A 258 7.62 -11.14 -18.88
N SER A 259 8.02 -10.40 -17.86
CA SER A 259 9.41 -10.40 -17.37
C SER A 259 9.75 -11.62 -16.51
N TYR A 260 8.75 -12.45 -16.13
CA TYR A 260 8.99 -13.67 -15.37
C TYR A 260 9.45 -14.84 -16.28
N ALA A 261 10.34 -15.68 -15.76
CA ALA A 261 11.11 -16.65 -16.56
C ALA A 261 10.27 -17.71 -17.28
N ASN A 262 9.11 -18.10 -16.70
CA ASN A 262 8.24 -19.13 -17.27
C ASN A 262 7.08 -18.56 -18.10
N VAL A 263 6.94 -17.22 -18.19
CA VAL A 263 5.84 -16.60 -18.94
C VAL A 263 6.18 -16.62 -20.44
N PRO A 264 5.27 -17.07 -21.32
CA PRO A 264 5.49 -17.05 -22.77
C PRO A 264 5.88 -15.66 -23.27
N PRO A 265 6.89 -15.55 -24.14
CA PRO A 265 7.41 -14.27 -24.62
C PRO A 265 6.35 -13.52 -25.46
N LYS A 266 6.60 -12.22 -25.67
CA LYS A 266 5.83 -11.41 -26.61
C LYS A 266 5.94 -11.97 -28.03
N GLY A 267 4.89 -11.78 -28.83
CA GLY A 267 4.92 -12.03 -30.26
C GLY A 267 5.91 -11.10 -30.98
N ALA A 268 6.42 -11.54 -32.13
CA ALA A 268 7.54 -10.93 -32.84
C ALA A 268 7.26 -9.52 -33.41
N LYS A 269 6.01 -9.06 -33.50
CA LYS A 269 5.66 -7.75 -34.08
C LYS A 269 4.52 -7.15 -33.26
N GLY A 270 4.85 -6.09 -32.53
CA GLY A 270 3.97 -5.21 -31.77
C GLY A 270 2.46 -5.46 -31.86
N GLY A 271 1.82 -5.72 -30.75
CA GLY A 271 0.43 -6.05 -30.63
C GLY A 271 0.20 -6.92 -29.40
N LEU A 272 -1.06 -6.97 -28.96
CA LEU A 272 -1.45 -7.83 -27.86
C LEU A 272 -1.25 -9.30 -28.25
N THR A 273 -0.50 -10.03 -27.45
CA THR A 273 -0.25 -11.46 -27.65
C THR A 273 -0.95 -12.23 -26.55
N PRO A 274 -2.11 -12.86 -26.82
CA PRO A 274 -2.81 -13.66 -25.83
C PRO A 274 -1.91 -14.79 -25.29
N LEU A 275 -2.03 -15.09 -24.00
CA LEU A 275 -1.36 -16.24 -23.42
C LEU A 275 -2.07 -17.54 -23.82
N PRO A 276 -1.36 -18.67 -23.95
CA PRO A 276 -1.97 -19.97 -24.08
C PRO A 276 -2.95 -20.23 -22.93
N GLU A 277 -4.17 -20.71 -23.21
CA GLU A 277 -5.23 -20.81 -22.20
C GLU A 277 -4.83 -21.67 -20.99
N ALA A 278 -4.12 -22.77 -21.21
CA ALA A 278 -3.63 -23.60 -20.10
C ALA A 278 -2.68 -22.81 -19.16
N PHE A 279 -1.85 -21.93 -19.69
CA PHE A 279 -0.97 -21.06 -18.89
C PHE A 279 -1.77 -19.96 -18.20
N ALA A 280 -2.71 -19.34 -18.90
CA ALA A 280 -3.61 -18.33 -18.35
C ALA A 280 -4.44 -18.87 -17.18
N THR A 281 -4.96 -20.09 -17.30
CA THR A 281 -5.69 -20.78 -16.21
C THR A 281 -4.80 -21.02 -15.00
N GLN A 282 -3.55 -21.46 -15.18
CA GLN A 282 -2.61 -21.62 -14.07
C GLN A 282 -2.28 -20.27 -13.40
N ALA A 283 -2.12 -19.21 -14.17
CA ALA A 283 -1.84 -17.88 -13.63
C ALA A 283 -3.04 -17.33 -12.82
N ARG A 284 -4.28 -17.49 -13.31
CA ARG A 284 -5.51 -17.16 -12.56
C ARG A 284 -5.62 -17.99 -11.28
N HIS A 285 -5.33 -19.29 -11.34
CA HIS A 285 -5.29 -20.17 -10.19
C HIS A 285 -4.30 -19.66 -9.14
N GLY A 286 -3.06 -19.31 -9.56
CA GLY A 286 -2.05 -18.75 -8.68
C GLY A 286 -2.48 -17.44 -8.03
N TYR A 287 -3.15 -16.57 -8.78
CA TYR A 287 -3.70 -15.33 -8.26
C TYR A 287 -4.77 -15.60 -7.17
N TYR A 288 -5.74 -16.48 -7.43
CA TYR A 288 -6.79 -16.83 -6.46
C TYR A 288 -6.22 -17.48 -5.20
N ALA A 289 -5.24 -18.38 -5.35
CA ALA A 289 -4.54 -18.98 -4.23
C ALA A 289 -3.80 -17.93 -3.39
N ALA A 290 -3.16 -16.95 -4.05
CA ALA A 290 -2.50 -15.84 -3.36
C ALA A 290 -3.49 -14.90 -2.66
N VAL A 291 -4.70 -14.68 -3.21
CA VAL A 291 -5.78 -13.94 -2.54
C VAL A 291 -6.25 -14.67 -1.28
N SER A 292 -6.49 -16.00 -1.34
CA SER A 292 -6.88 -16.77 -0.15
C SER A 292 -5.79 -16.83 0.91
N TYR A 293 -4.52 -16.83 0.51
CA TYR A 293 -3.39 -16.72 1.44
C TYR A 293 -3.37 -15.34 2.13
N THR A 294 -3.64 -14.27 1.38
CA THR A 294 -3.80 -12.93 1.93
C THR A 294 -4.97 -12.86 2.91
N ASP A 295 -6.10 -13.46 2.55
CA ASP A 295 -7.28 -13.56 3.42
C ASP A 295 -6.96 -14.24 4.75
N ALA A 296 -6.22 -15.34 4.73
CA ALA A 296 -5.79 -16.02 5.96
C ALA A 296 -4.89 -15.13 6.83
N ASN A 297 -3.99 -14.35 6.24
CA ASN A 297 -3.16 -13.39 6.96
C ASN A 297 -4.01 -12.24 7.55
N VAL A 298 -5.02 -11.75 6.86
CA VAL A 298 -6.01 -10.81 7.41
C VAL A 298 -6.74 -11.45 8.60
N GLY A 299 -7.12 -12.73 8.49
CA GLY A 299 -7.74 -13.48 9.58
C GLY A 299 -6.92 -13.46 10.86
N LEU A 300 -5.60 -13.68 10.78
CA LEU A 300 -4.71 -13.62 11.94
C LEU A 300 -4.75 -12.24 12.65
N LEU A 301 -4.85 -11.15 11.89
CA LEU A 301 -4.93 -9.81 12.46
C LEU A 301 -6.26 -9.57 13.16
N LEU A 302 -7.38 -10.02 12.57
CA LEU A 302 -8.70 -9.89 13.15
C LEU A 302 -8.83 -10.71 14.43
N ASP A 303 -8.33 -11.94 14.44
CA ASP A 303 -8.31 -12.83 15.61
C ASP A 303 -7.44 -12.26 16.73
N ALA A 304 -6.31 -11.65 16.39
CA ALA A 304 -5.45 -10.98 17.36
C ALA A 304 -6.14 -9.78 18.03
N LEU A 305 -6.86 -8.94 17.27
CA LEU A 305 -7.64 -7.84 17.84
C LEU A 305 -8.71 -8.34 18.81
N GLU A 306 -9.40 -9.41 18.46
CA GLU A 306 -10.43 -10.02 19.32
C GLU A 306 -9.80 -10.62 20.59
N LYS A 307 -8.75 -11.43 20.44
CA LYS A 307 -8.03 -12.06 21.55
C LYS A 307 -7.46 -11.02 22.53
N GLU A 308 -6.95 -9.93 22.02
CA GLU A 308 -6.41 -8.85 22.86
C GLU A 308 -7.49 -7.93 23.43
N GLY A 309 -8.77 -8.10 23.07
CA GLY A 309 -9.86 -7.24 23.50
C GLY A 309 -9.81 -5.83 22.91
N LEU A 310 -9.12 -5.67 21.78
CA LEU A 310 -8.95 -4.39 21.08
C LEU A 310 -10.02 -4.13 20.02
N ALA A 311 -10.74 -5.16 19.56
CA ALA A 311 -11.68 -5.07 18.44
C ALA A 311 -12.78 -4.03 18.65
N ALA A 312 -13.30 -3.91 19.88
CA ALA A 312 -14.39 -2.97 20.22
C ALA A 312 -13.96 -1.48 20.18
N ASN A 313 -12.66 -1.19 20.17
CA ASN A 313 -12.11 0.18 20.12
C ASN A 313 -11.08 0.35 19.00
N THR A 314 -11.23 -0.34 17.88
CA THR A 314 -10.32 -0.23 16.74
C THR A 314 -11.09 0.00 15.44
N VAL A 315 -10.80 1.11 14.76
CA VAL A 315 -11.21 1.33 13.37
C VAL A 315 -10.30 0.48 12.48
N ILE A 316 -10.90 -0.32 11.62
CA ILE A 316 -10.17 -1.15 10.65
C ILE A 316 -10.47 -0.63 9.25
N VAL A 317 -9.44 -0.41 8.46
CA VAL A 317 -9.54 -0.16 7.03
C VAL A 317 -8.71 -1.19 6.27
N LEU A 318 -9.32 -1.86 5.28
CA LEU A 318 -8.64 -2.73 4.33
C LEU A 318 -8.81 -2.13 2.93
N TRP A 319 -7.71 -2.07 2.17
CA TRP A 319 -7.69 -1.54 0.82
C TRP A 319 -6.68 -2.28 -0.07
N GLY A 320 -7.04 -2.46 -1.35
CA GLY A 320 -6.09 -2.88 -2.40
C GLY A 320 -5.52 -1.65 -3.08
N ASP A 321 -4.22 -1.58 -3.38
CA ASP A 321 -3.61 -0.34 -3.88
C ASP A 321 -3.99 0.02 -5.32
N HIS A 322 -4.24 -0.95 -6.16
CA HIS A 322 -4.84 -0.88 -7.50
C HIS A 322 -5.32 -2.28 -7.91
N GLY A 323 -6.03 -2.36 -9.03
CA GLY A 323 -6.47 -3.63 -9.59
C GLY A 323 -5.35 -4.36 -10.36
N TRP A 324 -5.75 -5.45 -11.02
CA TRP A 324 -4.87 -6.30 -11.82
C TRP A 324 -5.69 -7.02 -12.90
N LYS A 325 -5.23 -7.01 -14.15
CA LYS A 325 -5.84 -7.78 -15.24
C LYS A 325 -5.38 -9.24 -15.21
N LEU A 326 -6.31 -10.15 -15.40
CA LEU A 326 -6.10 -11.60 -15.48
C LEU A 326 -6.47 -12.17 -16.86
N GLY A 327 -6.24 -11.40 -17.92
CA GLY A 327 -6.67 -11.64 -19.28
C GLY A 327 -7.71 -10.63 -19.78
N ASP A 328 -8.21 -9.76 -18.91
CA ASP A 328 -9.07 -8.64 -19.26
C ASP A 328 -8.38 -7.78 -20.33
N HIS A 329 -9.08 -7.38 -21.39
CA HIS A 329 -8.54 -6.67 -22.55
C HIS A 329 -7.35 -7.36 -23.22
N GLN A 330 -7.21 -8.70 -23.09
CA GLN A 330 -6.07 -9.51 -23.54
C GLN A 330 -4.73 -9.14 -22.85
N GLU A 331 -4.78 -8.51 -21.69
CA GLU A 331 -3.62 -8.06 -20.94
C GLU A 331 -3.49 -8.75 -19.58
N TRP A 332 -2.27 -8.73 -19.01
CA TRP A 332 -1.92 -9.27 -17.70
C TRP A 332 -1.07 -8.24 -16.96
N GLY A 333 -1.66 -7.57 -16.01
CA GLY A 333 -1.01 -6.47 -15.30
C GLY A 333 -1.97 -5.37 -14.93
N LYS A 334 -1.41 -4.19 -14.80
CA LYS A 334 -2.05 -2.93 -14.40
C LYS A 334 -1.63 -1.84 -15.39
N HIS A 335 -1.45 -0.63 -14.96
CA HIS A 335 -0.84 0.47 -15.73
C HIS A 335 -1.78 1.12 -16.74
N THR A 336 -3.09 1.07 -16.51
CA THR A 336 -4.08 1.76 -17.35
C THR A 336 -5.12 2.52 -16.52
N ASN A 337 -6.03 3.21 -17.20
CA ASN A 337 -7.18 3.84 -16.57
C ASN A 337 -8.46 3.00 -16.66
N PHE A 338 -8.41 1.77 -17.15
CA PHE A 338 -9.58 0.89 -17.23
C PHE A 338 -10.16 0.57 -15.84
N GLU A 339 -11.45 0.25 -15.80
CA GLU A 339 -12.17 -0.05 -14.56
C GLU A 339 -11.44 -1.12 -13.73
N VAL A 340 -10.98 -2.19 -14.38
CA VAL A 340 -10.31 -3.32 -13.74
C VAL A 340 -8.99 -2.95 -13.04
N ASP A 341 -8.31 -1.91 -13.49
CA ASP A 341 -7.05 -1.42 -12.90
C ASP A 341 -7.28 -0.34 -11.84
N ALA A 342 -8.27 0.54 -12.09
CA ALA A 342 -8.51 1.72 -11.25
C ALA A 342 -9.44 1.44 -10.07
N ARG A 343 -10.42 0.52 -10.23
CA ARG A 343 -11.36 0.13 -9.18
C ARG A 343 -10.72 -0.88 -8.24
N VAL A 344 -10.88 -0.65 -6.94
CA VAL A 344 -10.17 -1.37 -5.87
C VAL A 344 -11.08 -1.75 -4.72
N PRO A 345 -10.77 -2.79 -3.94
CA PRO A 345 -11.42 -3.05 -2.67
C PRO A 345 -11.14 -1.94 -1.66
N LEU A 346 -12.20 -1.54 -0.96
CA LEU A 346 -12.12 -0.67 0.21
C LEU A 346 -13.21 -1.09 1.21
N ILE A 347 -12.80 -1.43 2.43
CA ILE A 347 -13.68 -1.84 3.51
C ILE A 347 -13.31 -1.06 4.76
N PHE A 348 -14.30 -0.43 5.39
CA PHE A 348 -14.16 0.17 6.71
C PHE A 348 -15.00 -0.57 7.73
N SER A 349 -14.43 -0.88 8.90
CA SER A 349 -15.15 -1.34 10.08
C SER A 349 -14.89 -0.38 11.23
N VAL A 350 -15.95 0.21 11.77
CA VAL A 350 -15.89 1.25 12.80
C VAL A 350 -16.55 0.74 14.07
N PRO A 351 -15.97 0.95 15.25
CA PRO A 351 -16.62 0.60 16.52
C PRO A 351 -18.04 1.18 16.63
N GLY A 352 -19.01 0.32 16.94
CA GLY A 352 -20.41 0.74 17.08
C GLY A 352 -21.11 1.13 15.78
N GLN A 353 -20.58 0.78 14.62
CA GLN A 353 -21.13 1.10 13.29
C GLN A 353 -22.54 0.51 13.12
N LYS A 354 -23.56 1.38 12.97
CA LYS A 354 -24.97 0.96 12.78
C LYS A 354 -25.24 0.37 11.38
N THR A 355 -24.41 0.69 10.42
CA THR A 355 -24.48 0.24 9.01
C THR A 355 -23.59 -0.96 8.75
N ALA A 356 -23.18 -1.70 9.80
CA ALA A 356 -22.36 -2.90 9.66
C ALA A 356 -23.03 -3.94 8.73
N GLY A 357 -22.25 -4.56 7.86
CA GLY A 357 -22.70 -5.53 6.86
C GLY A 357 -23.35 -4.91 5.62
N GLN A 358 -23.46 -3.57 5.55
CA GLN A 358 -24.01 -2.89 4.39
C GLN A 358 -22.94 -2.59 3.34
N GLN A 359 -23.41 -2.28 2.13
CA GLN A 359 -22.58 -1.89 1.00
C GLN A 359 -23.04 -0.53 0.48
N THR A 360 -22.11 0.24 -0.07
CA THR A 360 -22.43 1.49 -0.76
C THR A 360 -21.95 1.46 -2.22
N ARG A 361 -22.70 2.12 -3.08
CA ARG A 361 -22.32 2.39 -4.48
C ARG A 361 -21.84 3.82 -4.70
N SER A 362 -21.71 4.62 -3.62
CA SER A 362 -21.14 5.96 -3.70
C SER A 362 -19.71 5.93 -4.21
N LEU A 363 -19.39 6.86 -5.11
CA LEU A 363 -18.05 7.02 -5.66
C LEU A 363 -17.11 7.57 -4.58
N VAL A 364 -15.99 6.91 -4.37
CA VAL A 364 -14.96 7.31 -3.39
C VAL A 364 -13.57 7.11 -3.98
N GLU A 365 -12.61 7.82 -3.43
CA GLU A 365 -11.23 7.81 -3.88
C GLU A 365 -10.26 7.55 -2.72
N PHE A 366 -9.08 7.07 -2.99
CA PHE A 366 -8.09 6.80 -1.95
C PHE A 366 -7.62 8.05 -1.19
N VAL A 367 -7.61 9.21 -1.81
CA VAL A 367 -7.34 10.47 -1.10
C VAL A 367 -8.36 10.77 0.01
N ASP A 368 -9.53 10.11 -0.01
CA ASP A 368 -10.59 10.26 1.00
C ASP A 368 -10.32 9.45 2.28
N VAL A 369 -9.46 8.43 2.21
CA VAL A 369 -9.16 7.54 3.36
C VAL A 369 -8.52 8.31 4.52
N TYR A 370 -7.59 9.19 4.22
CA TYR A 370 -6.88 9.96 5.24
C TYR A 370 -7.83 10.88 6.03
N PRO A 371 -8.60 11.79 5.41
CA PRO A 371 -9.53 12.64 6.17
C PRO A 371 -10.62 11.84 6.87
N THR A 372 -11.02 10.68 6.33
CA THR A 372 -11.99 9.79 6.97
C THR A 372 -11.45 9.24 8.29
N LEU A 373 -10.23 8.70 8.29
CA LEU A 373 -9.63 8.15 9.51
C LEU A 373 -9.40 9.24 10.56
N ALA A 374 -8.99 10.45 10.16
CA ALA A 374 -8.88 11.58 11.08
C ALA A 374 -10.22 11.93 11.71
N ASP A 375 -11.29 12.02 10.93
CA ASP A 375 -12.64 12.33 11.40
C ASP A 375 -13.21 11.23 12.32
N LEU A 376 -13.04 9.95 11.96
CA LEU A 376 -13.48 8.82 12.79
C LEU A 376 -12.76 8.77 14.16
N CYS A 377 -11.53 9.27 14.21
CA CYS A 377 -10.73 9.34 15.43
C CYS A 377 -10.88 10.66 16.19
N GLY A 378 -11.80 11.55 15.78
CA GLY A 378 -12.01 12.85 16.41
C GLY A 378 -10.80 13.78 16.33
N LEU A 379 -9.96 13.64 15.28
CA LEU A 379 -8.84 14.52 15.02
C LEU A 379 -9.25 15.70 14.15
N PRO A 380 -8.55 16.84 14.21
CA PRO A 380 -8.79 17.96 13.31
C PRO A 380 -8.79 17.54 11.83
N ALA A 381 -9.47 18.28 10.97
CA ALA A 381 -9.47 17.98 9.53
C ALA A 381 -8.08 18.26 8.92
N PRO A 382 -7.43 17.28 8.27
CA PRO A 382 -6.16 17.51 7.59
C PRO A 382 -6.36 18.32 6.31
N GLN A 383 -5.35 19.09 5.89
CA GLN A 383 -5.36 19.80 4.62
C GLN A 383 -4.92 18.89 3.48
N VAL A 384 -5.88 18.18 2.90
CA VAL A 384 -5.70 17.19 1.85
C VAL A 384 -6.68 17.39 0.69
N ASP A 385 -6.51 16.64 -0.40
CA ASP A 385 -7.39 16.74 -1.58
C ASP A 385 -8.67 15.90 -1.45
N GLY A 386 -8.71 14.99 -0.48
CA GLY A 386 -9.84 14.11 -0.20
C GLY A 386 -10.89 14.73 0.73
N VAL A 387 -12.02 14.03 0.87
CA VAL A 387 -13.13 14.37 1.77
C VAL A 387 -13.42 13.20 2.71
N SER A 388 -13.97 13.49 3.91
CA SER A 388 -14.34 12.42 4.84
C SER A 388 -15.50 11.58 4.30
N LEU A 389 -15.37 10.26 4.39
CA LEU A 389 -16.40 9.28 4.05
C LEU A 389 -17.31 8.94 5.24
N LYS A 390 -17.11 9.56 6.39
CA LYS A 390 -17.94 9.32 7.59
C LYS A 390 -19.44 9.48 7.32
N PRO A 391 -19.92 10.49 6.54
CA PRO A 391 -21.34 10.58 6.19
C PRO A 391 -21.86 9.34 5.45
N ILE A 392 -21.04 8.72 4.60
CA ILE A 392 -21.39 7.46 3.91
C ILE A 392 -21.41 6.30 4.90
N LEU A 393 -20.44 6.23 5.81
CA LEU A 393 -20.38 5.20 6.85
C LEU A 393 -21.57 5.27 7.82
N GLU A 394 -22.18 6.44 8.00
CA GLU A 394 -23.40 6.65 8.79
C GLU A 394 -24.67 6.34 7.97
N ASN A 395 -24.65 6.64 6.65
CA ASN A 395 -25.76 6.36 5.73
C ASN A 395 -25.22 6.00 4.33
N PRO A 396 -25.28 4.73 3.91
CA PRO A 396 -24.70 4.25 2.65
C PRO A 396 -25.34 4.84 1.38
N ALA A 397 -26.47 5.51 1.48
CA ALA A 397 -27.13 6.20 0.36
C ALA A 397 -26.58 7.62 0.10
N VAL A 398 -25.76 8.16 1.01
CA VAL A 398 -25.17 9.50 0.87
C VAL A 398 -24.07 9.47 -0.19
N THR A 399 -24.03 10.51 -1.03
CA THR A 399 -22.96 10.77 -1.99
C THR A 399 -22.16 12.00 -1.55
N VAL A 400 -20.85 11.88 -1.42
CA VAL A 400 -19.97 12.99 -1.00
C VAL A 400 -19.27 13.67 -2.19
N LYS A 401 -19.27 13.02 -3.36
CA LYS A 401 -18.70 13.57 -4.59
C LYS A 401 -19.39 12.99 -5.83
N PRO A 402 -19.51 13.77 -6.91
CA PRO A 402 -20.19 13.34 -8.14
C PRO A 402 -19.33 12.45 -9.04
N VAL A 403 -18.00 12.48 -8.89
CA VAL A 403 -17.05 11.72 -9.71
C VAL A 403 -15.86 11.24 -8.89
N ALA A 404 -15.23 10.15 -9.36
CA ALA A 404 -13.90 9.72 -8.95
C ALA A 404 -12.92 9.96 -10.10
N ILE A 405 -11.68 10.37 -9.78
CA ILE A 405 -10.67 10.72 -10.78
C ILE A 405 -9.43 9.85 -10.56
N SER A 406 -9.09 9.07 -11.58
CA SER A 406 -7.82 8.36 -11.71
C SER A 406 -7.00 8.98 -12.86
N GLN A 407 -5.70 8.71 -12.87
CA GLN A 407 -4.83 9.19 -13.96
C GLN A 407 -3.76 8.17 -14.30
N TYR A 408 -3.26 8.20 -15.53
CA TYR A 408 -2.10 7.39 -15.92
C TYR A 408 -1.27 8.08 -17.01
N PRO A 409 0.08 8.18 -16.87
CA PRO A 409 0.95 8.74 -17.90
C PRO A 409 1.26 7.71 -19.00
N LYS A 410 1.26 8.15 -20.26
CA LYS A 410 1.62 7.33 -21.42
C LYS A 410 2.47 8.11 -22.42
N THR A 411 2.94 7.41 -23.44
CA THR A 411 3.46 8.02 -24.67
C THR A 411 2.48 7.71 -25.79
N ALA A 412 1.80 8.74 -26.30
CA ALA A 412 0.69 8.60 -27.25
C ALA A 412 1.21 8.32 -28.66
N LYS A 413 1.24 7.06 -29.06
CA LYS A 413 1.46 6.62 -30.45
C LYS A 413 0.10 6.48 -31.13
N LEU A 414 -0.30 7.46 -31.93
CA LEU A 414 -1.58 7.49 -32.65
C LEU A 414 -1.49 6.92 -34.08
N GLY A 415 -0.30 6.50 -34.53
CA GLY A 415 -0.07 5.88 -35.85
C GLY A 415 1.35 5.32 -35.97
N ASP A 416 1.53 4.35 -36.88
CA ASP A 416 2.77 3.59 -37.03
C ASP A 416 3.99 4.42 -37.48
N ASN A 417 3.76 5.60 -38.08
CA ASN A 417 4.80 6.45 -38.66
C ASN A 417 5.18 7.67 -37.81
N GLN A 418 4.73 7.74 -36.54
CA GLN A 418 5.10 8.86 -35.68
C GLN A 418 6.53 8.70 -35.15
N THR A 419 7.44 9.55 -35.59
CA THR A 419 8.84 9.62 -35.13
C THR A 419 8.99 10.24 -33.73
N ALA A 420 8.01 11.05 -33.30
CA ALA A 420 7.97 11.67 -31.98
C ALA A 420 6.53 11.62 -31.42
N ALA A 421 6.27 10.68 -30.53
CA ALA A 421 4.98 10.62 -29.85
C ALA A 421 5.00 11.48 -28.57
N PRO A 422 3.99 12.34 -28.34
CA PRO A 422 3.95 13.19 -27.15
C PRO A 422 3.76 12.33 -25.88
N ARG A 423 4.37 12.77 -24.78
CA ARG A 423 4.00 12.29 -23.46
C ARG A 423 2.64 12.88 -23.07
N VAL A 424 1.76 12.04 -22.60
CA VAL A 424 0.39 12.41 -22.24
C VAL A 424 0.06 11.94 -20.83
N MET A 425 -0.88 12.63 -20.18
CA MET A 425 -1.56 12.17 -18.99
C MET A 425 -3.02 11.87 -19.34
N GLY A 426 -3.44 10.63 -19.15
CA GLY A 426 -4.84 10.25 -19.25
C GLY A 426 -5.52 10.54 -17.91
N TYR A 427 -6.52 11.40 -17.89
CA TYR A 427 -7.38 11.63 -16.73
C TYR A 427 -8.70 10.90 -16.93
N SER A 428 -8.94 9.88 -16.13
CA SER A 428 -10.17 9.10 -16.12
C SER A 428 -11.13 9.68 -15.09
N ILE A 429 -12.30 10.13 -15.58
CA ILE A 429 -13.37 10.74 -14.81
C ILE A 429 -14.54 9.75 -14.79
N ARG A 430 -14.82 9.17 -13.63
CA ARG A 430 -15.83 8.13 -13.41
C ARG A 430 -17.02 8.73 -12.66
N ASP A 431 -18.22 8.78 -13.31
CA ASP A 431 -19.47 9.07 -12.61
C ASP A 431 -20.25 7.76 -12.30
N GLU A 432 -21.53 7.83 -12.02
CA GLU A 432 -22.33 6.63 -11.68
C GLU A 432 -22.44 5.62 -12.84
N ARG A 433 -22.37 6.07 -14.09
CA ARG A 433 -22.53 5.24 -15.27
C ARG A 433 -21.32 5.25 -16.20
N TRP A 434 -20.71 6.40 -16.41
CA TRP A 434 -19.75 6.64 -17.47
C TRP A 434 -18.32 6.77 -16.95
N ARG A 435 -17.38 6.26 -17.73
CA ARG A 435 -15.95 6.55 -17.60
C ARG A 435 -15.50 7.35 -18.81
N LEU A 436 -15.13 8.61 -18.60
CA LEU A 436 -14.50 9.47 -19.60
C LEU A 436 -13.00 9.54 -19.32
N THR A 437 -12.16 9.19 -20.30
CA THR A 437 -10.70 9.41 -20.19
C THR A 437 -10.26 10.43 -21.24
N LEU A 438 -9.68 11.54 -20.77
CA LEU A 438 -9.12 12.60 -21.59
C LEU A 438 -7.60 12.54 -21.56
N TRP A 439 -6.98 12.25 -22.70
CA TRP A 439 -5.53 12.18 -22.85
C TRP A 439 -4.97 13.55 -23.20
N ARG A 440 -4.40 14.21 -22.20
CA ARG A 440 -3.82 15.55 -22.29
C ARG A 440 -2.32 15.47 -22.54
N SER A 441 -1.84 16.16 -23.57
CA SER A 441 -0.41 16.36 -23.83
C SER A 441 0.25 17.12 -22.68
N LEU A 442 1.40 16.62 -22.21
CA LEU A 442 2.19 17.30 -21.17
C LEU A 442 3.01 18.49 -21.70
N ALA A 443 3.08 18.66 -23.02
CA ALA A 443 3.83 19.75 -23.66
C ALA A 443 3.00 21.02 -23.79
N ASP A 444 1.76 20.91 -24.25
CA ASP A 444 0.90 22.03 -24.64
C ASP A 444 -0.51 22.00 -24.07
N ASN A 445 -0.80 20.98 -23.24
CA ASN A 445 -2.11 20.73 -22.62
C ASN A 445 -3.25 20.41 -23.60
N ALA A 446 -2.98 20.19 -24.89
CA ALA A 446 -3.98 19.78 -25.85
C ALA A 446 -4.53 18.38 -25.52
N ILE A 447 -5.84 18.17 -25.74
CA ILE A 447 -6.43 16.83 -25.68
C ILE A 447 -6.15 16.14 -27.01
N VAL A 448 -5.36 15.07 -26.96
CA VAL A 448 -4.92 14.33 -28.16
C VAL A 448 -5.79 13.11 -28.45
N PHE A 449 -6.47 12.58 -27.44
CA PHE A 449 -7.37 11.45 -27.58
C PHE A 449 -8.43 11.45 -26.47
N THR A 450 -9.61 10.86 -26.76
CA THR A 450 -10.74 10.77 -25.84
C THR A 450 -11.31 9.36 -25.86
N GLU A 451 -11.58 8.83 -24.67
CA GLU A 451 -12.28 7.55 -24.48
C GLU A 451 -13.54 7.77 -23.67
N LEU A 452 -14.61 7.04 -23.99
CA LEU A 452 -15.84 6.99 -23.22
C LEU A 452 -16.34 5.56 -23.15
N TYR A 453 -16.61 5.06 -21.94
CA TYR A 453 -17.15 3.72 -21.70
C TYR A 453 -18.41 3.78 -20.83
N ASP A 454 -19.35 2.85 -21.08
CA ASP A 454 -20.59 2.69 -20.31
C ASP A 454 -20.42 1.55 -19.30
N GLU A 455 -20.05 1.88 -18.08
CA GLU A 455 -19.73 0.93 -17.01
C GLU A 455 -20.96 0.24 -16.38
N VAL A 456 -22.16 0.62 -16.81
CA VAL A 456 -23.41 -0.02 -16.36
C VAL A 456 -23.89 -1.04 -17.37
N ASN A 457 -23.95 -0.66 -18.66
CA ASN A 457 -24.49 -1.51 -19.71
C ASN A 457 -23.42 -2.38 -20.39
N ALA A 458 -22.14 -1.96 -20.31
CA ALA A 458 -21.01 -2.65 -20.93
C ALA A 458 -19.76 -2.60 -20.04
N PRO A 459 -19.78 -3.18 -18.82
CA PRO A 459 -18.73 -3.03 -17.80
C PRO A 459 -17.38 -3.67 -18.16
N LEU A 460 -17.30 -4.39 -19.30
CA LEU A 460 -16.03 -4.89 -19.84
C LEU A 460 -15.39 -3.94 -20.85
N GLU A 461 -15.91 -2.71 -20.98
CA GLU A 461 -15.37 -1.65 -21.83
C GLU A 461 -15.07 -2.13 -23.29
N PRO A 462 -16.03 -2.77 -24.00
CA PRO A 462 -15.74 -3.45 -25.27
C PRO A 462 -15.49 -2.48 -26.44
N GLU A 463 -15.97 -1.24 -26.36
CA GLU A 463 -15.93 -0.25 -27.44
C GLU A 463 -15.77 1.16 -26.86
N ASN A 464 -14.89 1.97 -27.46
CA ASN A 464 -14.82 3.40 -27.19
C ASN A 464 -15.99 4.15 -27.84
N LEU A 465 -16.86 4.71 -27.01
CA LEU A 465 -18.10 5.39 -27.41
C LEU A 465 -17.90 6.89 -27.63
N ALA A 466 -16.68 7.43 -27.54
CA ALA A 466 -16.43 8.88 -27.59
C ALA A 466 -16.73 9.52 -28.94
N THR A 467 -16.68 8.75 -30.04
CA THR A 467 -16.95 9.26 -31.38
C THR A 467 -18.44 9.31 -31.75
N LYS A 468 -19.31 8.69 -30.91
CA LYS A 468 -20.74 8.65 -31.18
C LYS A 468 -21.39 9.99 -30.88
N PRO A 469 -22.15 10.59 -31.84
CA PRO A 469 -22.75 11.91 -31.68
C PRO A 469 -23.65 12.05 -30.47
N GLU A 470 -24.40 11.02 -30.13
CA GLU A 470 -25.30 10.97 -28.97
C GLU A 470 -24.60 11.08 -27.61
N ASN A 471 -23.29 10.88 -27.56
CA ASN A 471 -22.50 10.93 -26.32
C ASN A 471 -21.81 12.27 -26.08
N GLN A 472 -21.90 13.23 -26.99
CA GLN A 472 -21.19 14.52 -26.88
C GLN A 472 -21.61 15.33 -25.65
N GLU A 473 -22.89 15.24 -25.27
CA GLU A 473 -23.38 15.90 -24.04
C GLU A 473 -22.75 15.30 -22.78
N VAL A 474 -22.63 13.96 -22.72
CA VAL A 474 -21.96 13.25 -21.62
C VAL A 474 -20.49 13.67 -21.53
N ILE A 475 -19.79 13.71 -22.66
CA ILE A 475 -18.39 14.13 -22.72
C ILE A 475 -18.25 15.57 -22.22
N ALA A 476 -19.08 16.49 -22.71
CA ALA A 476 -19.05 17.89 -22.29
C ALA A 476 -19.33 18.06 -20.78
N ARG A 477 -20.28 17.31 -20.24
CA ARG A 477 -20.63 17.31 -18.82
C ARG A 477 -19.46 16.81 -17.94
N LEU A 478 -18.86 15.66 -18.28
CA LEU A 478 -17.79 15.06 -17.51
C LEU A 478 -16.46 15.82 -17.66
N SER A 479 -16.20 16.42 -18.81
CA SER A 479 -15.00 17.25 -19.05
C SER A 479 -14.87 18.43 -18.09
N ARG A 480 -15.96 18.87 -17.45
CA ARG A 480 -15.94 19.94 -16.44
C ARG A 480 -15.16 19.55 -15.17
N PHE A 481 -14.96 18.25 -14.94
CA PHE A 481 -14.21 17.70 -13.80
C PHE A 481 -12.73 17.44 -14.14
N LEU A 482 -12.30 17.74 -15.38
CA LEU A 482 -10.90 17.58 -15.78
C LEU A 482 -10.01 18.45 -14.88
N PRO A 483 -8.99 17.87 -14.21
CA PRO A 483 -8.07 18.64 -13.40
C PRO A 483 -7.40 19.78 -14.19
N PRO A 484 -7.04 20.90 -13.54
CA PRO A 484 -6.33 21.98 -14.21
C PRO A 484 -5.01 21.46 -14.80
N PRO A 485 -4.43 22.17 -15.80
CA PRO A 485 -3.11 21.86 -16.31
C PRO A 485 -2.07 21.81 -15.19
N ILE A 486 -1.18 20.80 -15.27
CA ILE A 486 -0.08 20.68 -14.31
C ILE A 486 0.84 21.89 -14.50
N PRO A 487 1.11 22.71 -13.47
CA PRO A 487 2.06 23.80 -13.57
C PRO A 487 3.42 23.28 -14.06
N ALA A 488 4.10 24.04 -14.93
CA ALA A 488 5.44 23.69 -15.38
C ALA A 488 6.32 23.36 -14.17
N ALA A 489 7.08 22.26 -14.27
CA ALA A 489 8.00 21.89 -13.20
C ALA A 489 9.01 23.03 -13.00
N ASP A 490 9.30 23.38 -11.76
CA ASP A 490 10.41 24.27 -11.44
C ASP A 490 11.66 23.71 -12.14
N PRO A 491 12.31 24.47 -13.04
CA PRO A 491 13.51 24.01 -13.76
C PRO A 491 14.64 23.58 -12.82
N ASN A 492 14.63 24.00 -11.55
CA ASN A 492 15.55 23.53 -10.52
C ASN A 492 15.20 22.15 -9.96
N ALA A 493 13.93 21.75 -9.92
CA ALA A 493 13.51 20.40 -9.57
C ALA A 493 13.98 19.35 -10.60
N ALA A 494 14.06 19.72 -11.89
CA ALA A 494 14.56 18.85 -12.93
C ALA A 494 16.07 18.54 -12.84
N LYS A 495 16.87 19.38 -12.19
CA LYS A 495 18.29 19.12 -11.90
C LYS A 495 18.49 18.10 -10.78
N ILE A 496 17.57 18.04 -9.83
CA ILE A 496 17.59 17.08 -8.73
C ILE A 496 17.23 15.66 -9.23
N ALA A 497 16.34 15.56 -10.22
CA ALA A 497 15.89 14.27 -10.79
C ALA A 497 16.93 13.57 -11.69
N LYS A 498 17.97 14.27 -12.19
CA LYS A 498 19.04 13.68 -13.04
C LYS A 498 20.26 13.18 -12.27
N GLY A 499 20.34 13.43 -10.98
CA GLY A 499 21.45 12.98 -10.14
C GLY A 499 21.06 11.75 -9.33
N LYS A 500 21.66 10.60 -9.67
CA LYS A 500 21.71 9.34 -8.89
C LYS A 500 20.36 8.90 -8.31
N LYS A 501 20.05 7.57 -8.32
CA LYS A 501 19.03 6.97 -7.45
C LYS A 501 19.08 7.69 -6.09
N ASN A 502 18.26 8.73 -5.94
CA ASN A 502 18.18 9.48 -4.71
C ASN A 502 17.37 8.62 -3.72
N VAL A 503 18.05 7.68 -3.11
CA VAL A 503 17.78 7.38 -1.70
C VAL A 503 17.95 8.74 -1.04
N VAL A 504 16.88 9.36 -0.60
CA VAL A 504 16.97 10.48 0.35
C VAL A 504 17.70 9.87 1.52
N ASP A 505 18.95 10.26 1.72
CA ASP A 505 19.75 9.80 2.84
C ASP A 505 19.11 10.39 4.10
N VAL A 506 18.22 9.59 4.69
CA VAL A 506 17.46 9.97 5.90
C VAL A 506 18.40 10.21 7.08
N ASP A 507 19.65 9.75 6.97
CA ASP A 507 20.71 9.99 7.96
C ASP A 507 21.29 11.41 7.89
N ALA A 508 21.10 12.16 6.80
CA ALA A 508 21.57 13.55 6.70
C ALA A 508 20.70 14.55 7.50
N GLN A 509 19.41 14.28 7.69
CA GLN A 509 18.53 15.12 8.52
C GLN A 509 18.66 14.86 10.03
N LYS A 510 19.35 13.80 10.45
CA LYS A 510 19.60 13.49 11.87
C LYS A 510 20.65 14.36 12.55
N LYS A 511 21.36 15.23 11.83
CA LYS A 511 22.45 16.00 12.43
C LYS A 511 22.02 17.21 13.26
N ASP A 512 20.80 17.71 13.12
CA ASP A 512 20.38 18.94 13.78
C ASP A 512 19.35 18.78 14.93
N GLU A 513 18.81 17.58 15.19
CA GLU A 513 17.80 17.40 16.25
C GLU A 513 18.21 16.44 17.40
N ASP A 514 19.43 15.89 17.40
CA ASP A 514 19.83 14.83 18.35
C ASP A 514 20.67 15.31 19.52
N ALA A 515 20.12 16.26 20.30
CA ALA A 515 20.77 16.68 21.57
C ALA A 515 20.13 16.11 22.86
N THR A 516 18.95 15.43 22.81
CA THR A 516 18.21 15.06 24.03
C THR A 516 17.41 13.77 24.04
N ALA A 517 17.72 12.74 23.25
CA ALA A 517 17.01 11.45 23.36
C ALA A 517 17.97 10.25 23.53
N PRO A 518 17.71 9.28 24.43
CA PRO A 518 18.58 8.12 24.61
C PRO A 518 18.45 7.15 23.43
N LYS A 519 19.59 6.82 22.82
CA LYS A 519 19.71 5.85 21.71
C LYS A 519 19.39 4.44 22.19
N LEU A 520 18.32 3.84 21.67
CA LEU A 520 18.09 2.39 21.74
C LEU A 520 18.46 1.77 20.39
N THR A 521 19.68 1.25 20.30
CA THR A 521 20.09 0.30 19.24
C THR A 521 19.52 -1.08 19.56
N PRO A 522 19.06 -1.88 18.55
CA PRO A 522 18.82 -3.30 18.78
C PRO A 522 20.19 -3.93 19.15
N PRO A 523 20.29 -4.74 20.17
CA PRO A 523 21.54 -5.41 20.52
C PRO A 523 21.85 -6.42 19.41
N THR A 524 22.71 -6.06 18.47
CA THR A 524 23.60 -7.06 17.92
C THR A 524 24.41 -7.46 19.13
N ASP A 525 24.18 -8.67 19.66
CA ASP A 525 24.91 -9.13 20.82
C ASP A 525 26.38 -9.32 20.42
N ARG A 526 27.11 -8.20 20.42
CA ARG A 526 28.52 -8.15 20.07
C ARG A 526 29.36 -8.95 21.05
N ALA A 527 28.88 -9.07 22.29
CA ALA A 527 29.51 -9.94 23.27
C ALA A 527 29.37 -11.41 22.85
N ALA A 528 28.18 -11.84 22.41
CA ALA A 528 28.00 -13.19 21.86
C ALA A 528 28.71 -13.37 20.48
N MET A 529 28.93 -12.31 19.72
CA MET A 529 29.78 -12.38 18.51
C MET A 529 31.26 -12.53 18.85
N PHE A 530 31.73 -11.87 19.89
CA PHE A 530 33.09 -12.03 20.39
C PHE A 530 33.35 -13.48 20.83
N GLU A 531 32.50 -14.02 21.71
CA GLU A 531 32.59 -15.41 22.21
C GLU A 531 32.60 -16.48 21.09
N ARG A 532 31.90 -16.21 19.98
CA ARG A 532 31.89 -17.12 18.83
C ARG A 532 33.13 -17.02 17.94
N ARG A 533 33.89 -15.94 18.05
CA ARG A 533 35.10 -15.69 17.26
C ARG A 533 36.37 -16.03 18.03
N ASP A 534 36.34 -15.89 19.32
CA ASP A 534 37.38 -16.34 20.24
C ASP A 534 37.35 -17.88 20.29
N VAL A 535 38.13 -18.48 19.38
CA VAL A 535 38.12 -19.93 19.18
C VAL A 535 38.94 -20.66 20.26
N ASN A 536 40.01 -20.01 20.71
CA ASN A 536 40.92 -20.56 21.75
C ASN A 536 40.46 -20.23 23.15
N LYS A 537 39.42 -19.38 23.32
CA LYS A 537 38.80 -18.94 24.59
C LYS A 537 39.77 -18.25 25.55
N ASP A 538 40.71 -17.49 25.00
CA ASP A 538 41.68 -16.72 25.80
C ASP A 538 41.19 -15.32 26.19
N GLY A 539 39.99 -14.95 25.74
CA GLY A 539 39.35 -13.65 26.03
C GLY A 539 39.85 -12.52 25.12
N LYS A 540 40.51 -12.83 24.02
CA LYS A 540 41.00 -11.89 23.01
C LYS A 540 40.68 -12.40 21.60
N LEU A 541 40.72 -11.53 20.60
CA LEU A 541 40.66 -11.93 19.19
C LEU A 541 41.94 -11.54 18.49
N THR A 542 42.67 -12.52 18.03
CA THR A 542 43.76 -12.29 17.08
C THR A 542 43.22 -11.74 15.77
N LYS A 543 44.08 -11.15 14.95
CA LYS A 543 43.69 -10.66 13.62
C LYS A 543 43.13 -11.78 12.75
N GLU A 544 43.67 -12.98 12.85
CA GLU A 544 43.23 -14.20 12.14
C GLU A 544 41.83 -14.59 12.60
N GLU A 545 41.52 -14.63 13.90
CA GLU A 545 40.19 -14.97 14.44
C GLU A 545 39.16 -13.89 14.08
N PHE A 546 39.56 -12.63 14.08
CA PHE A 546 38.72 -11.53 13.66
C PHE A 546 38.32 -11.66 12.17
N MET A 547 39.25 -12.07 11.31
CA MET A 547 39.04 -12.25 9.87
C MET A 547 38.33 -13.56 9.48
N ALA A 548 38.51 -14.62 10.23
CA ALA A 548 38.16 -16.02 9.89
C ALA A 548 36.69 -16.27 9.50
N LYS A 549 35.74 -15.38 9.82
CA LYS A 549 34.30 -15.51 9.51
C LYS A 549 33.71 -14.24 8.90
N GLN A 550 34.53 -13.42 8.25
CA GLN A 550 34.07 -12.21 7.57
C GLN A 550 33.71 -12.53 6.10
N LYS A 551 32.64 -11.85 5.62
CA LYS A 551 32.22 -11.99 4.22
C LYS A 551 33.21 -11.37 3.23
N ASP A 552 34.00 -10.41 3.69
CA ASP A 552 35.04 -9.72 2.94
C ASP A 552 36.29 -9.60 3.83
N PRO A 553 37.24 -10.56 3.72
CA PRO A 553 38.45 -10.58 4.51
C PRO A 553 39.38 -9.39 4.25
N GLU A 554 39.43 -8.85 3.02
CA GLU A 554 40.30 -7.72 2.69
C GLU A 554 39.81 -6.43 3.37
N GLN A 555 38.50 -6.19 3.36
CA GLN A 555 37.91 -5.05 4.06
C GLN A 555 38.01 -5.21 5.57
N ALA A 556 37.88 -6.42 6.08
CA ALA A 556 38.07 -6.72 7.50
C ALA A 556 39.51 -6.43 7.98
N ALA A 557 40.50 -6.81 7.18
CA ALA A 557 41.91 -6.51 7.46
C ALA A 557 42.19 -5.01 7.54
N LYS A 558 41.56 -4.20 6.68
CA LYS A 558 41.64 -2.73 6.71
C LYS A 558 40.94 -2.11 7.92
N ASN A 559 39.95 -2.81 8.46
CA ASN A 559 39.19 -2.31 9.62
C ASN A 559 39.82 -2.72 10.95
N PHE A 560 40.58 -3.82 11.03
CA PHE A 560 41.19 -4.32 12.27
C PHE A 560 41.90 -3.23 13.08
N PRO A 561 42.81 -2.36 12.49
CA PRO A 561 43.49 -1.30 13.24
C PRO A 561 42.56 -0.23 13.83
N ARG A 562 41.31 -0.15 13.39
CA ARG A 562 40.31 0.75 13.96
C ARG A 562 39.70 0.19 15.24
N PHE A 563 39.75 -1.14 15.39
CA PHE A 563 39.26 -1.85 16.56
C PHE A 563 40.36 -1.96 17.63
N ASP A 564 41.60 -2.19 17.22
CA ASP A 564 42.79 -2.28 18.04
C ASP A 564 43.25 -0.88 18.43
N LYS A 565 42.71 -0.36 19.53
CA LYS A 565 42.97 1.03 19.97
C LYS A 565 44.30 1.22 20.69
N ASP A 566 44.78 0.19 21.38
CA ASP A 566 46.04 0.19 22.07
C ASP A 566 47.22 -0.29 21.21
N HIS A 567 46.90 -0.68 19.91
CA HIS A 567 47.86 -1.12 18.91
C HIS A 567 48.70 -2.33 19.35
N ASN A 568 48.11 -3.20 20.18
CA ASN A 568 48.79 -4.40 20.67
C ASN A 568 48.69 -5.61 19.69
N GLY A 569 47.90 -5.49 18.62
CA GLY A 569 47.72 -6.53 17.58
C GLY A 569 46.65 -7.55 17.90
N GLU A 570 45.90 -7.41 18.99
CA GLU A 570 44.80 -8.26 19.44
C GLU A 570 43.62 -7.37 19.82
N LEU A 571 42.38 -7.89 19.79
CA LEU A 571 41.19 -7.17 20.25
C LEU A 571 40.71 -7.73 21.57
N SER A 572 40.71 -6.93 22.61
CA SER A 572 39.99 -7.25 23.82
C SER A 572 38.48 -7.26 23.61
N LYS A 573 37.73 -8.00 24.44
CA LYS A 573 36.26 -8.01 24.41
C LYS A 573 35.69 -6.60 24.52
N GLU A 574 36.32 -5.74 25.30
CA GLU A 574 35.92 -4.36 25.50
C GLU A 574 36.08 -3.52 24.22
N GLU A 575 37.19 -3.63 23.53
CA GLU A 575 37.44 -2.97 22.24
C GLU A 575 36.48 -3.42 21.16
N PHE A 576 36.23 -4.76 21.08
CA PHE A 576 35.32 -5.31 20.10
C PHE A 576 33.85 -4.93 20.34
N VAL A 577 33.40 -4.87 21.61
CA VAL A 577 32.02 -4.55 21.99
C VAL A 577 31.74 -3.06 21.92
N LYS A 578 32.68 -2.21 22.37
CA LYS A 578 32.49 -0.76 22.45
C LYS A 578 32.66 -0.01 21.13
N MET A 579 33.13 -0.65 20.06
CA MET A 579 33.25 0.00 18.75
C MET A 579 31.92 0.19 18.06
N GLY A 580 31.54 1.46 17.90
CA GLY A 580 30.28 1.90 17.27
C GLY A 580 29.35 2.61 18.25
N GLN A 581 29.84 2.93 19.44
CA GLN A 581 29.20 3.91 20.33
C GLN A 581 29.81 5.28 20.12
#